data_92424f83a5b773dcb13c84439ec5de5f
#
_entry.id   92424f83a5b773dcb13c84439ec5de5f
#
_cell.length_a   1.000
_cell.length_b   1.000
_cell.length_c   1.000
_cell.angle_alpha   90.00
_cell.angle_beta   90.00
_cell.angle_gamma   90.00
#
_symmetry.space_group_name_H-M   'P 1'
#
loop_
_entity.id
_entity.type
_entity.pdbx_description
1 polymer ?
#
loop_
_entity_poly.entity_id
_entity_poly.type
_entity_poly.pdbx_seq_one_letter_code
_entity_poly.pdbx_strand_id
1 'polypeptide(L)'
;MSAASLLRPAFFGRLAGRASARLRPPASSRPVKPRAFSAVASSDEQQVRDLLKRIHTYRPDDESYFDLWKGWTCRPSGNPASQEMMKAMMDSKDVTGVSGDLIDIKMLDFSEDRTMAYSAVVASATFSYKGTPNDDVYVFTNVFKKVDGVWETVWGHRSTGRSPDEDPPAPWP
;
A
#
# COMPACT_ATOMS: atom_id res chain seq x y z
N MET A 1 -5.30 22.72 -51.77
CA MET A 1 -5.78 24.08 -51.48
C MET A 1 -5.91 24.13 -49.95
N SER A 2 -5.28 24.85 -49.20
CA SER A 2 -4.50 26.03 -49.13
C SER A 2 -3.82 26.05 -47.78
N ALA A 3 -2.59 26.42 -47.75
CA ALA A 3 -1.77 26.67 -46.60
C ALA A 3 -2.23 27.87 -45.80
N ALA A 4 -1.97 27.88 -44.48
CA ALA A 4 -1.72 29.11 -43.75
C ALA A 4 -0.78 28.81 -42.56
N SER A 5 0.44 29.15 -42.81
CA SER A 5 1.54 29.52 -41.92
C SER A 5 1.19 30.79 -41.16
N LEU A 6 1.59 30.90 -39.84
CA LEU A 6 1.92 32.20 -39.20
C LEU A 6 2.54 31.91 -37.81
N LEU A 7 3.85 32.11 -37.75
CA LEU A 7 4.59 33.16 -37.03
C LEU A 7 4.69 33.06 -35.50
N ARG A 8 5.94 32.75 -35.08
CA ARG A 8 6.52 33.05 -33.75
C ARG A 8 6.72 34.56 -33.56
N PRO A 9 6.80 35.02 -32.31
CA PRO A 9 7.91 35.86 -31.96
C PRO A 9 8.75 35.33 -30.75
N ALA A 10 10.06 35.46 -30.96
CA ALA A 10 11.08 35.35 -29.93
C ALA A 10 11.05 36.60 -29.05
N PHE A 11 11.13 36.37 -27.73
CA PHE A 11 11.46 37.41 -26.78
C PHE A 11 12.76 37.03 -26.04
N PHE A 12 13.84 37.67 -26.46
CA PHE A 12 15.07 37.76 -25.71
C PHE A 12 14.92 38.89 -24.68
N GLY A 13 14.93 38.51 -23.42
CA GLY A 13 15.07 39.43 -22.27
C GLY A 13 16.34 39.13 -21.48
N ARG A 14 17.38 39.89 -21.75
CA ARG A 14 18.55 40.02 -20.88
C ARG A 14 18.10 40.62 -19.55
N LEU A 15 18.42 39.97 -18.43
CA LEU A 15 18.48 40.67 -17.15
C LEU A 15 19.82 40.45 -16.48
N ALA A 16 20.39 41.59 -16.22
CA ALA A 16 21.70 41.83 -15.62
C ALA A 16 21.79 41.39 -14.16
N GLY A 17 23.00 41.17 -13.75
CA GLY A 17 23.55 40.78 -12.48
C GLY A 17 22.82 41.23 -11.21
N ARG A 18 22.73 40.30 -10.28
CA ARG A 18 22.51 40.60 -8.89
C ARG A 18 23.61 39.99 -8.02
N ALA A 19 24.12 40.87 -7.19
CA ALA A 19 25.23 40.71 -6.28
C ALA A 19 25.07 39.47 -5.38
N SER A 20 26.17 38.77 -5.21
CA SER A 20 26.37 37.65 -4.29
C SER A 20 26.30 38.16 -2.84
N ALA A 21 25.13 37.96 -2.20
CA ALA A 21 25.01 38.10 -0.75
C ALA A 21 25.63 36.83 -0.08
N ARG A 22 26.73 37.01 0.60
CA ARG A 22 27.32 35.96 1.44
C ARG A 22 26.35 35.59 2.53
N LEU A 23 25.75 34.42 2.41
CA LEU A 23 24.98 33.79 3.47
C LEU A 23 25.93 33.39 4.61
N ARG A 24 25.72 33.94 5.79
CA ARG A 24 26.36 33.48 7.03
C ARG A 24 25.91 32.03 7.30
N PRO A 25 26.82 31.13 7.69
CA PRO A 25 26.42 29.79 8.12
C PRO A 25 25.51 29.88 9.37
N PRO A 26 24.48 29.06 9.45
CA PRO A 26 23.64 29.01 10.64
C PRO A 26 24.44 28.51 11.84
N ALA A 27 24.19 29.12 12.98
CA ALA A 27 24.79 28.77 14.25
C ALA A 27 24.63 27.27 14.55
N SER A 28 25.74 26.67 15.02
CA SER A 28 25.86 25.30 15.51
C SER A 28 24.60 24.80 16.22
N SER A 29 23.88 23.86 15.58
CA SER A 29 22.82 23.11 16.21
C SER A 29 23.44 22.19 17.26
N ARG A 30 23.08 22.38 18.52
CA ARG A 30 23.43 21.46 19.61
C ARG A 30 22.97 20.07 19.23
N PRO A 31 23.79 19.02 19.47
CA PRO A 31 23.35 17.64 19.22
C PRO A 31 22.14 17.34 20.09
N VAL A 32 21.00 17.15 19.45
CA VAL A 32 19.79 16.61 20.09
C VAL A 32 20.12 15.17 20.49
N LYS A 33 20.19 14.91 21.80
CA LYS A 33 20.35 13.53 22.30
C LYS A 33 19.22 12.69 21.71
N PRO A 34 19.51 11.53 21.11
CA PRO A 34 18.46 10.63 20.61
C PRO A 34 17.59 10.22 21.81
N ARG A 35 16.37 10.71 21.82
CA ARG A 35 15.34 10.30 22.79
C ARG A 35 15.02 8.84 22.52
N ALA A 36 14.68 8.09 23.56
CA ALA A 36 14.38 6.65 23.56
C ALA A 36 13.12 6.29 22.70
N PHE A 37 13.21 6.51 21.39
CA PHE A 37 12.20 6.13 20.40
C PHE A 37 12.27 4.64 20.02
N SER A 38 13.33 3.93 20.42
CA SER A 38 13.64 2.62 19.89
C SER A 38 12.71 1.49 20.35
N ALA A 39 12.23 1.51 21.60
CA ALA A 39 11.43 0.38 22.13
C ALA A 39 9.96 0.44 21.70
N VAL A 40 9.35 1.63 21.61
CA VAL A 40 7.97 1.81 21.14
C VAL A 40 7.88 1.56 19.64
N ALA A 41 8.89 1.98 18.89
CA ALA A 41 8.99 1.75 17.45
C ALA A 41 9.03 0.26 17.10
N SER A 42 9.75 -0.55 17.88
CA SER A 42 9.82 -2.01 17.67
C SER A 42 8.50 -2.71 18.01
N SER A 43 7.75 -2.21 18.99
CA SER A 43 6.43 -2.75 19.35
C SER A 43 5.38 -2.48 18.26
N ASP A 44 5.32 -1.27 17.70
CA ASP A 44 4.38 -0.93 16.63
C ASP A 44 4.68 -1.74 15.35
N GLU A 45 5.94 -1.84 14.98
CA GLU A 45 6.33 -2.63 13.82
C GLU A 45 5.97 -4.10 13.99
N GLN A 46 6.22 -4.68 15.15
CA GLN A 46 5.87 -6.07 15.41
C GLN A 46 4.36 -6.28 15.36
N GLN A 47 3.56 -5.39 15.96
CA GLN A 47 2.10 -5.48 15.91
C GLN A 47 1.58 -5.45 14.46
N VAL A 48 2.08 -4.56 13.61
CA VAL A 48 1.66 -4.48 12.21
C VAL A 48 2.13 -5.70 11.42
N ARG A 49 3.33 -6.24 11.68
CA ARG A 49 3.81 -7.48 11.05
C ARG A 49 2.94 -8.69 11.44
N ASP A 50 2.56 -8.78 12.71
CA ASP A 50 1.67 -9.84 13.20
C ASP A 50 0.27 -9.71 12.58
N LEU A 51 -0.25 -8.49 12.45
CA LEU A 51 -1.51 -8.22 11.79
C LEU A 51 -1.45 -8.59 10.30
N LEU A 52 -0.39 -8.22 9.58
CA LEU A 52 -0.16 -8.61 8.19
C LEU A 52 -0.14 -10.14 8.03
N LYS A 53 0.57 -10.84 8.91
CA LYS A 53 0.60 -12.29 8.87
C LYS A 53 -0.81 -12.88 9.05
N ARG A 54 -1.58 -12.40 10.01
CA ARG A 54 -2.96 -12.88 10.22
C ARG A 54 -3.86 -12.59 9.03
N ILE A 55 -3.80 -11.40 8.43
CA ILE A 55 -4.60 -10.99 7.28
C ILE A 55 -4.35 -11.89 6.07
N HIS A 56 -3.10 -12.25 5.83
CA HIS A 56 -2.72 -13.02 4.63
C HIS A 56 -2.58 -14.52 4.87
N THR A 57 -2.81 -14.98 6.11
CA THR A 57 -2.80 -16.41 6.46
C THR A 57 -4.22 -16.85 6.81
N TYR A 58 -5.07 -16.89 5.79
CA TYR A 58 -6.46 -17.32 5.98
C TYR A 58 -6.56 -18.81 6.29
N ARG A 59 -7.39 -19.13 7.30
CA ARG A 59 -7.79 -20.51 7.63
C ARG A 59 -9.32 -20.54 7.80
N PRO A 60 -10.01 -21.58 7.26
CA PRO A 60 -11.47 -21.64 7.25
C PRO A 60 -12.11 -21.66 8.65
N ASP A 61 -11.38 -22.09 9.65
CA ASP A 61 -11.81 -22.20 11.05
C ASP A 61 -11.53 -20.97 11.92
N ASP A 62 -10.91 -19.95 11.35
CA ASP A 62 -10.67 -18.67 12.05
C ASP A 62 -11.90 -17.73 11.92
N GLU A 63 -12.85 -17.89 12.83
CA GLU A 63 -14.04 -17.05 12.90
C GLU A 63 -13.72 -15.56 13.08
N SER A 64 -12.57 -15.26 13.70
CA SER A 64 -12.11 -13.88 13.95
C SER A 64 -11.43 -13.22 12.75
N TYR A 65 -11.21 -13.95 11.66
CA TYR A 65 -10.49 -13.44 10.49
C TYR A 65 -11.08 -12.13 9.95
N PHE A 66 -12.41 -12.06 9.83
CA PHE A 66 -13.06 -10.88 9.29
C PHE A 66 -12.97 -9.67 10.22
N ASP A 67 -12.76 -9.87 11.52
CA ASP A 67 -12.56 -8.78 12.47
C ASP A 67 -11.25 -8.03 12.27
N LEU A 68 -10.32 -8.59 11.50
CA LEU A 68 -9.07 -7.92 11.11
C LEU A 68 -9.30 -6.79 10.10
N TRP A 69 -10.44 -6.80 9.40
CA TRP A 69 -10.78 -5.86 8.34
C TRP A 69 -11.79 -4.83 8.85
N LYS A 70 -11.33 -3.62 9.18
CA LYS A 70 -12.19 -2.55 9.69
C LYS A 70 -12.58 -1.54 8.60
N GLY A 71 -12.07 -1.70 7.39
CA GLY A 71 -12.29 -0.80 6.28
C GLY A 71 -12.67 -1.52 4.99
N TRP A 72 -12.30 -0.92 3.87
CA TRP A 72 -12.62 -1.40 2.54
C TRP A 72 -11.42 -2.09 1.89
N THR A 73 -11.71 -3.08 1.07
CA THR A 73 -10.72 -3.74 0.23
C THR A 73 -11.08 -3.54 -1.23
N CYS A 74 -10.13 -3.12 -2.04
CA CYS A 74 -10.26 -3.10 -3.49
C CYS A 74 -9.81 -4.45 -4.06
N ARG A 75 -10.70 -5.11 -4.79
CA ARG A 75 -10.41 -6.39 -5.46
C ARG A 75 -9.64 -6.17 -6.77
N PRO A 76 -9.01 -7.21 -7.36
CA PRO A 76 -8.32 -7.09 -8.64
C PRO A 76 -9.18 -6.54 -9.78
N SER A 77 -10.50 -6.74 -9.70
CA SER A 77 -11.47 -6.16 -10.64
C SER A 77 -11.66 -4.64 -10.51
N GLY A 78 -11.03 -4.01 -9.52
CA GLY A 78 -11.25 -2.59 -9.18
C GLY A 78 -12.49 -2.35 -8.31
N ASN A 79 -13.30 -3.36 -8.05
CA ASN A 79 -14.51 -3.20 -7.25
C ASN A 79 -14.19 -3.21 -5.74
N PRO A 80 -14.63 -2.21 -4.98
CA PRO A 80 -14.48 -2.22 -3.53
C PRO A 80 -15.37 -3.28 -2.89
N ALA A 81 -14.93 -3.80 -1.76
CA ALA A 81 -15.70 -4.72 -0.93
C ALA A 81 -15.56 -4.32 0.54
N SER A 82 -16.69 -4.28 1.26
CA SER A 82 -16.69 -4.13 2.71
C SER A 82 -16.38 -5.46 3.40
N GLN A 83 -16.22 -5.43 4.72
CA GLN A 83 -16.05 -6.63 5.54
C GLN A 83 -17.22 -7.61 5.33
N GLU A 84 -18.47 -7.13 5.36
CA GLU A 84 -19.67 -7.95 5.18
C GLU A 84 -19.72 -8.57 3.78
N MET A 85 -19.36 -7.81 2.75
CA MET A 85 -19.31 -8.34 1.37
C MET A 85 -18.25 -9.43 1.22
N MET A 86 -17.08 -9.26 1.86
CA MET A 86 -16.03 -10.27 1.85
C MET A 86 -16.47 -11.52 2.59
N LYS A 87 -17.10 -11.37 3.77
CA LYS A 87 -17.64 -12.48 4.53
C LYS A 87 -18.72 -13.24 3.72
N ALA A 88 -19.69 -12.53 3.14
CA ALA A 88 -20.72 -13.13 2.31
C ALA A 88 -20.17 -13.89 1.10
N MET A 89 -19.10 -13.38 0.49
CA MET A 89 -18.41 -14.08 -0.60
C MET A 89 -17.75 -15.38 -0.11
N MET A 90 -17.09 -15.35 1.04
CA MET A 90 -16.40 -16.52 1.59
C MET A 90 -17.38 -17.57 2.12
N ASP A 91 -18.54 -17.15 2.66
CA ASP A 91 -19.62 -18.02 3.13
C ASP A 91 -20.44 -18.61 1.96
N SER A 92 -20.24 -18.13 0.74
CA SER A 92 -20.99 -18.62 -0.41
C SER A 92 -20.56 -20.04 -0.80
N LYS A 93 -21.52 -20.84 -1.29
CA LYS A 93 -21.22 -22.19 -1.82
C LYS A 93 -20.37 -22.18 -3.08
N ASP A 94 -20.26 -21.01 -3.72
CA ASP A 94 -19.47 -20.81 -4.93
C ASP A 94 -17.96 -20.74 -4.64
N VAL A 95 -17.57 -20.42 -3.40
CA VAL A 95 -16.17 -20.32 -2.99
C VAL A 95 -15.86 -21.42 -1.99
N THR A 96 -14.89 -22.26 -2.29
CA THR A 96 -14.52 -23.40 -1.43
C THR A 96 -13.01 -23.58 -1.38
N GLY A 97 -12.53 -24.26 -0.34
CA GLY A 97 -11.11 -24.63 -0.18
C GLY A 97 -10.16 -23.45 -0.06
N VAL A 98 -10.64 -22.35 0.55
CA VAL A 98 -9.83 -21.13 0.66
C VAL A 98 -8.70 -21.32 1.66
N SER A 99 -7.51 -20.99 1.23
CA SER A 99 -6.32 -20.87 2.07
C SER A 99 -5.42 -19.76 1.53
N GLY A 100 -4.54 -19.24 2.35
CA GLY A 100 -3.60 -18.20 1.94
C GLY A 100 -2.40 -18.14 2.87
N ASP A 101 -1.29 -17.64 2.35
CA ASP A 101 -0.07 -17.43 3.12
C ASP A 101 0.62 -16.11 2.74
N LEU A 102 1.14 -15.43 3.77
CA LEU A 102 2.05 -14.31 3.57
C LEU A 102 3.41 -14.85 3.11
N ILE A 103 3.85 -14.47 1.92
CA ILE A 103 5.14 -14.89 1.35
C ILE A 103 6.24 -13.91 1.76
N ASP A 104 6.01 -12.60 1.59
CA ASP A 104 7.04 -11.60 1.84
C ASP A 104 6.43 -10.22 2.13
N ILE A 105 7.09 -9.44 2.97
CA ILE A 105 6.78 -8.02 3.21
C ILE A 105 7.80 -7.19 2.46
N LYS A 106 7.42 -6.67 1.30
CA LYS A 106 8.31 -5.87 0.44
C LYS A 106 8.56 -4.48 1.00
N MET A 107 7.56 -3.92 1.66
CA MET A 107 7.61 -2.58 2.24
C MET A 107 6.69 -2.52 3.45
N LEU A 108 7.16 -1.89 4.50
CA LEU A 108 6.38 -1.48 5.67
C LEU A 108 6.96 -0.16 6.16
N ASP A 109 6.14 0.87 6.21
CA ASP A 109 6.55 2.18 6.65
C ASP A 109 5.45 2.84 7.51
N PHE A 110 5.82 3.85 8.28
CA PHE A 110 4.98 4.49 9.27
C PHE A 110 4.99 6.00 9.08
N SER A 111 3.85 6.64 9.36
CA SER A 111 3.82 8.09 9.52
C SER A 111 4.75 8.54 10.65
N GLU A 112 5.22 9.78 10.59
CA GLU A 112 6.15 10.36 11.58
C GLU A 112 5.57 10.29 13.01
N ASP A 113 4.27 10.55 13.14
CA ASP A 113 3.54 10.49 14.41
C ASP A 113 3.10 9.07 14.83
N ARG A 114 3.40 8.06 14.01
CA ARG A 114 3.04 6.66 14.22
C ARG A 114 1.56 6.39 14.48
N THR A 115 0.71 7.17 13.85
CA THR A 115 -0.75 6.95 13.86
C THR A 115 -1.24 6.19 12.63
N MET A 116 -0.42 6.14 11.57
CA MET A 116 -0.69 5.42 10.34
C MET A 116 0.51 4.59 9.91
N ALA A 117 0.22 3.49 9.20
CA ALA A 117 1.23 2.68 8.52
C ALA A 117 0.70 2.22 7.17
N TYR A 118 1.60 1.91 6.26
CA TYR A 118 1.27 1.29 4.99
C TYR A 118 2.28 0.21 4.62
N SER A 119 1.82 -0.77 3.87
CA SER A 119 2.67 -1.87 3.45
C SER A 119 2.37 -2.32 2.02
N ALA A 120 3.36 -2.94 1.40
CA ALA A 120 3.20 -3.77 0.22
C ALA A 120 3.74 -5.15 0.52
N VAL A 121 2.92 -6.17 0.31
CA VAL A 121 3.27 -7.57 0.58
C VAL A 121 3.04 -8.44 -0.64
N VAL A 122 3.75 -9.55 -0.71
CA VAL A 122 3.46 -10.66 -1.61
C VAL A 122 2.80 -11.76 -0.80
N ALA A 123 1.68 -12.26 -1.28
CA ALA A 123 0.95 -13.34 -0.63
C ALA A 123 0.40 -14.32 -1.68
N SER A 124 0.02 -15.50 -1.25
CA SER A 124 -0.67 -16.48 -2.07
C SER A 124 -2.10 -16.71 -1.57
N ALA A 125 -2.97 -17.12 -2.48
CA ALA A 125 -4.30 -17.61 -2.14
C ALA A 125 -4.67 -18.76 -3.08
N THR A 126 -5.14 -19.85 -2.49
CA THR A 126 -5.72 -20.99 -3.20
C THR A 126 -7.19 -21.09 -2.86
N PHE A 127 -8.04 -21.22 -3.85
CA PHE A 127 -9.47 -21.39 -3.68
C PHE A 127 -10.10 -21.99 -4.93
N SER A 128 -11.32 -22.51 -4.82
CA SER A 128 -12.13 -22.86 -5.99
C SER A 128 -13.32 -21.92 -6.08
N TYR A 129 -13.57 -21.37 -7.27
CA TYR A 129 -14.75 -20.57 -7.56
C TYR A 129 -15.63 -21.28 -8.58
N LYS A 130 -16.86 -21.63 -8.18
CA LYS A 130 -17.82 -22.41 -9.00
C LYS A 130 -17.20 -23.66 -9.59
N GLY A 131 -16.39 -24.35 -8.79
CA GLY A 131 -15.68 -25.57 -9.20
C GLY A 131 -14.41 -25.35 -10.03
N THR A 132 -14.06 -24.10 -10.36
CA THR A 132 -12.81 -23.78 -11.06
C THR A 132 -11.72 -23.47 -10.05
N PRO A 133 -10.63 -24.25 -10.00
CA PRO A 133 -9.49 -23.97 -9.13
C PRO A 133 -8.78 -22.67 -9.49
N ASN A 134 -8.39 -21.92 -8.50
CA ASN A 134 -7.55 -20.73 -8.61
C ASN A 134 -6.37 -20.86 -7.64
N ASP A 135 -5.20 -20.55 -8.11
CA ASP A 135 -3.96 -20.55 -7.35
C ASP A 135 -3.20 -19.27 -7.71
N ASP A 136 -3.36 -18.25 -6.90
CA ASP A 136 -2.87 -16.92 -7.19
C ASP A 136 -1.71 -16.55 -6.27
N VAL A 137 -0.65 -15.97 -6.86
CA VAL A 137 0.31 -15.13 -6.14
C VAL A 137 -0.01 -13.68 -6.49
N TYR A 138 -0.14 -12.84 -5.47
CA TYR A 138 -0.59 -11.47 -5.65
C TYR A 138 0.20 -10.49 -4.80
N VAL A 139 0.19 -9.23 -5.23
CA VAL A 139 0.64 -8.11 -4.41
C VAL A 139 -0.56 -7.51 -3.70
N PHE A 140 -0.40 -7.21 -2.43
CA PHE A 140 -1.42 -6.54 -1.64
C PHE A 140 -0.82 -5.31 -0.95
N THR A 141 -1.47 -4.17 -1.11
CA THR A 141 -1.16 -2.97 -0.35
C THR A 141 -2.17 -2.78 0.77
N ASN A 142 -1.68 -2.47 1.96
CA ASN A 142 -2.51 -2.23 3.14
C ASN A 142 -2.24 -0.83 3.67
N VAL A 143 -3.29 -0.21 4.20
CA VAL A 143 -3.19 0.99 5.05
C VAL A 143 -3.75 0.64 6.41
N PHE A 144 -3.00 0.99 7.44
CA PHE A 144 -3.34 0.77 8.84
C PHE A 144 -3.50 2.11 9.55
N LYS A 145 -4.36 2.12 10.54
CA LYS A 145 -4.54 3.23 11.47
C LYS A 145 -4.42 2.72 12.90
N LYS A 146 -3.81 3.50 13.76
CA LYS A 146 -3.75 3.20 15.19
C LYS A 146 -4.93 3.87 15.88
N VAL A 147 -5.81 3.06 16.46
CA VAL A 147 -7.00 3.51 17.19
C VAL A 147 -6.90 3.00 18.62
N ASP A 148 -6.90 3.89 19.61
CA ASP A 148 -6.78 3.56 21.02
C ASP A 148 -5.59 2.62 21.34
N GLY A 149 -4.47 2.83 20.66
CA GLY A 149 -3.24 2.06 20.85
C GLY A 149 -3.18 0.73 20.08
N VAL A 150 -4.24 0.36 19.35
CA VAL A 150 -4.34 -0.87 18.55
C VAL A 150 -4.27 -0.54 17.05
N TRP A 151 -3.50 -1.33 16.31
CA TRP A 151 -3.44 -1.20 14.86
C TRP A 151 -4.59 -1.92 14.17
N GLU A 152 -5.27 -1.22 13.28
CA GLU A 152 -6.40 -1.72 12.51
C GLU A 152 -6.17 -1.54 11.01
N THR A 153 -6.60 -2.51 10.20
CA THR A 153 -6.59 -2.39 8.74
C THR A 153 -7.78 -1.58 8.27
N VAL A 154 -7.53 -0.43 7.65
CA VAL A 154 -8.59 0.49 7.19
C VAL A 154 -8.76 0.50 5.68
N TRP A 155 -7.75 0.03 4.94
CA TRP A 155 -7.80 -0.10 3.49
C TRP A 155 -6.90 -1.22 3.02
N GLY A 156 -7.32 -1.91 1.96
CA GLY A 156 -6.51 -2.89 1.26
C GLY A 156 -6.75 -2.85 -0.24
N HIS A 157 -5.73 -3.18 -1.02
CA HIS A 157 -5.85 -3.32 -2.48
C HIS A 157 -5.07 -4.56 -2.94
N ARG A 158 -5.78 -5.48 -3.56
CA ARG A 158 -5.22 -6.68 -4.18
C ARG A 158 -4.97 -6.43 -5.67
N SER A 159 -3.74 -6.64 -6.11
CA SER A 159 -3.37 -6.73 -7.51
C SER A 159 -2.94 -8.16 -7.80
N THR A 160 -3.55 -8.80 -8.78
CA THR A 160 -3.00 -10.06 -9.30
C THR A 160 -1.75 -9.72 -10.09
N GLY A 161 -0.62 -10.34 -9.69
CA GLY A 161 0.64 -10.16 -10.39
C GLY A 161 0.53 -10.69 -11.81
N ARG A 162 0.82 -9.85 -12.80
CA ARG A 162 1.26 -10.33 -14.10
C ARG A 162 2.74 -10.63 -14.01
N SER A 163 3.20 -11.58 -14.79
CA SER A 163 4.64 -11.72 -15.02
C SER A 163 5.20 -10.38 -15.50
N PRO A 164 6.39 -9.95 -15.05
CA PRO A 164 7.02 -8.73 -15.57
C PRO A 164 7.13 -8.72 -17.10
N ASP A 165 7.22 -9.91 -17.73
CA ASP A 165 7.27 -10.06 -19.17
C ASP A 165 5.90 -9.89 -19.85
N GLU A 166 4.81 -9.97 -19.07
CA GLU A 166 3.42 -9.78 -19.53
C GLU A 166 2.92 -8.34 -19.29
N ASP A 167 3.70 -7.54 -18.56
CA ASP A 167 3.32 -6.17 -18.25
C ASP A 167 3.75 -5.27 -19.42
N PRO A 168 2.83 -4.83 -20.28
CA PRO A 168 3.22 -3.92 -21.36
C PRO A 168 3.75 -2.65 -20.71
N PRO A 169 4.82 -2.04 -21.25
CA PRO A 169 5.29 -0.75 -20.79
C PRO A 169 4.11 0.22 -20.85
N ALA A 170 3.59 0.59 -19.70
CA ALA A 170 2.52 1.58 -19.63
C ALA A 170 3.10 2.91 -20.10
N PRO A 171 2.58 3.50 -21.17
CA PRO A 171 2.88 4.88 -21.46
C PRO A 171 2.20 5.70 -20.36
N TRP A 172 2.96 6.10 -19.37
CA TRP A 172 2.52 7.15 -18.47
C TRP A 172 2.37 8.44 -19.29
N PRO A 173 1.27 9.18 -19.17
CA PRO A 173 1.06 10.42 -19.88
C PRO A 173 2.07 11.49 -19.47
#